data_8aeaf1cead21752b4c13073446523cf6
#
_entry.id   8aeaf1cead21752b4c13073446523cf6
#
_cell.length_a   1.000
_cell.length_b   1.000
_cell.length_c   1.000
_cell.angle_alpha   90.00
_cell.angle_beta   90.00
_cell.angle_gamma   90.00
#
_symmetry.space_group_name_H-M   'P 1'
#
loop_
_entity.id
_entity.type
_entity.pdbx_description
1 polymer ?
#
loop_
_entity_poly.entity_id
_entity_poly.type
_entity_poly.pdbx_seq_one_letter_code
_entity_poly.pdbx_strand_id
1 'polypeptide(L)'
;MQLRSRLNLLPGRWLLLAAGFMLPVGAQSVKPSMLLLDGALAGSTLVAVGERGTALVSLDRGVTWRRATTPTRATLTGVSFPSLPLPRRGWAVGHEAEILVSVDRGLTWSRQFQGQNRTDSFLDVIAIDEQQAIAIGAYGLFASTADGGATWTTRRIREEDSHLNRISASPAGTLYIAGEAGTLLKSTNKGSTWRPIPSSYQGSFFGVLPLRERTLLAYGLRGHVYRSEDDGASWKEITGAPPVLIASALSLPGKGIVLAGQARHLLASTDDGRSLSAATSAPATAIAELMDLGDGRVLALGEAGAIDLKLP
;
A
#
# COMPACT_ATOMS: atom_id res chain seq x y z
N MET A 1 -62.38 8.25 -60.99
CA MET A 1 -61.12 8.16 -61.70
C MET A 1 -60.00 8.21 -60.68
N GLN A 2 -59.54 7.05 -60.25
CA GLN A 2 -58.58 6.90 -59.17
C GLN A 2 -57.18 6.65 -59.72
N LEU A 3 -56.21 7.44 -59.35
CA LEU A 3 -54.78 7.12 -59.51
C LEU A 3 -54.18 6.80 -58.18
N ARG A 4 -53.77 5.55 -57.99
CA ARG A 4 -52.95 5.08 -56.84
C ARG A 4 -51.48 5.25 -57.24
N SER A 5 -50.75 6.08 -56.46
CA SER A 5 -49.30 6.12 -56.53
C SER A 5 -48.74 5.17 -55.48
N ARG A 6 -47.95 4.20 -55.88
CA ARG A 6 -47.21 3.30 -55.02
C ARG A 6 -45.87 3.96 -54.68
N LEU A 7 -45.64 4.22 -53.36
CA LEU A 7 -44.29 4.53 -52.88
C LEU A 7 -43.51 3.24 -52.67
N ASN A 8 -42.40 3.09 -53.40
CA ASN A 8 -41.41 2.06 -53.14
C ASN A 8 -40.50 2.50 -52.01
N LEU A 9 -40.58 1.80 -50.87
CA LEU A 9 -39.62 1.91 -49.76
C LEU A 9 -38.41 1.05 -50.07
N LEU A 10 -37.24 1.68 -50.26
CA LEU A 10 -35.92 1.03 -50.29
C LEU A 10 -35.49 0.70 -48.87
N PRO A 11 -34.88 -0.49 -48.57
CA PRO A 11 -34.38 -0.83 -47.28
C PRO A 11 -33.08 -0.08 -47.00
N GLY A 12 -33.11 0.79 -45.98
CA GLY A 12 -31.93 1.47 -45.50
C GLY A 12 -30.91 0.48 -44.88
N ARG A 13 -29.73 0.46 -45.48
CA ARG A 13 -28.57 -0.23 -44.93
C ARG A 13 -28.09 0.56 -43.71
N TRP A 14 -28.27 0.00 -42.50
CA TRP A 14 -27.65 0.49 -41.31
C TRP A 14 -26.16 0.14 -41.37
N LEU A 15 -25.30 1.15 -41.59
CA LEU A 15 -23.87 1.04 -41.34
C LEU A 15 -23.63 1.07 -39.84
N LEU A 16 -23.34 -0.08 -39.26
CA LEU A 16 -22.74 -0.18 -37.93
C LEU A 16 -21.31 0.37 -38.02
N LEU A 17 -21.13 1.60 -37.60
CA LEU A 17 -19.79 2.15 -37.29
C LEU A 17 -19.28 1.41 -36.08
N ALA A 18 -18.47 0.38 -36.28
CA ALA A 18 -17.61 -0.19 -35.25
C ALA A 18 -16.57 0.88 -34.87
N ALA A 19 -16.80 1.58 -33.78
CA ALA A 19 -15.76 2.40 -33.15
C ALA A 19 -14.64 1.47 -32.67
N GLY A 20 -13.63 1.27 -33.50
CA GLY A 20 -12.40 0.60 -33.14
C GLY A 20 -11.72 1.43 -32.08
N PHE A 21 -11.74 0.95 -30.84
CA PHE A 21 -10.84 1.41 -29.80
C PHE A 21 -9.40 1.12 -30.27
N MET A 22 -8.75 2.11 -30.86
CA MET A 22 -7.30 2.09 -31.06
C MET A 22 -6.65 2.12 -29.69
N LEU A 23 -6.18 0.96 -29.22
CA LEU A 23 -5.23 0.89 -28.12
C LEU A 23 -3.98 1.66 -28.53
N PRO A 24 -3.44 2.55 -27.71
CA PRO A 24 -2.19 3.23 -28.02
C PRO A 24 -1.10 2.19 -28.20
N VAL A 25 -0.50 2.18 -29.40
CA VAL A 25 0.69 1.40 -29.74
C VAL A 25 1.80 1.84 -28.76
N GLY A 26 2.26 0.92 -27.88
CA GLY A 26 3.43 1.17 -27.06
C GLY A 26 3.41 0.67 -25.61
N ALA A 27 2.40 -0.03 -25.14
CA ALA A 27 2.47 -0.69 -23.84
C ALA A 27 3.32 -1.97 -23.97
N GLN A 28 4.63 -1.86 -23.81
CA GLN A 28 5.46 -3.04 -23.55
C GLN A 28 5.05 -3.60 -22.20
N SER A 29 4.62 -4.87 -22.16
CA SER A 29 4.43 -5.62 -20.92
C SER A 29 5.81 -5.81 -20.29
N VAL A 30 6.15 -4.97 -19.36
CA VAL A 30 7.41 -5.11 -18.61
C VAL A 30 7.10 -5.98 -17.43
N LYS A 31 7.77 -7.14 -17.34
CA LYS A 31 7.88 -7.84 -16.06
C LYS A 31 8.84 -6.98 -15.23
N PRO A 32 8.39 -6.35 -14.13
CA PRO A 32 9.23 -5.38 -13.45
C PRO A 32 10.44 -6.11 -12.84
N SER A 33 11.63 -5.71 -13.25
CA SER A 33 12.91 -6.16 -12.67
C SER A 33 13.60 -4.99 -11.95
N MET A 34 12.86 -4.26 -11.14
CA MET A 34 13.31 -3.09 -10.41
C MET A 34 12.80 -3.15 -8.98
N LEU A 35 13.46 -2.45 -8.07
CA LEU A 35 13.04 -2.39 -6.67
C LEU A 35 11.69 -1.69 -6.54
N LEU A 36 10.70 -2.44 -6.09
CA LEU A 36 9.39 -1.94 -5.67
C LEU A 36 9.29 -2.01 -4.14
N LEU A 37 8.82 -0.94 -3.53
CA LEU A 37 8.81 -0.77 -2.08
C LEU A 37 7.41 -0.87 -1.48
N ASP A 38 6.39 -0.46 -2.24
CA ASP A 38 5.02 -0.47 -1.74
C ASP A 38 4.01 -0.61 -2.87
N GLY A 39 2.77 -0.99 -2.53
CA GLY A 39 1.69 -1.14 -3.49
C GLY A 39 0.31 -0.96 -2.90
N ALA A 40 -0.62 -0.54 -3.74
CA ALA A 40 -2.01 -0.29 -3.35
C ALA A 40 -3.00 -0.74 -4.43
N LEU A 41 -4.22 -0.99 -4.01
CA LEU A 41 -5.37 -1.22 -4.88
C LEU A 41 -6.17 0.07 -5.06
N ALA A 42 -6.33 0.51 -6.30
CA ALA A 42 -7.29 1.55 -6.68
C ALA A 42 -8.51 0.90 -7.36
N GLY A 43 -9.39 0.30 -6.56
CA GLY A 43 -10.42 -0.61 -7.02
C GLY A 43 -9.81 -1.92 -7.54
N SER A 44 -9.93 -2.20 -8.84
CA SER A 44 -9.30 -3.35 -9.49
C SER A 44 -7.91 -3.06 -10.08
N THR A 45 -7.47 -1.80 -10.05
CA THR A 45 -6.17 -1.38 -10.57
C THR A 45 -5.10 -1.57 -9.49
N LEU A 46 -4.04 -2.31 -9.81
CA LEU A 46 -2.86 -2.39 -8.95
C LEU A 46 -1.92 -1.23 -9.27
N VAL A 47 -1.42 -0.59 -8.24
CA VAL A 47 -0.38 0.43 -8.33
C VAL A 47 0.78 0.00 -7.46
N ALA A 48 2.01 0.05 -7.98
CA ALA A 48 3.22 -0.23 -7.24
C ALA A 48 4.22 0.90 -7.42
N VAL A 49 4.93 1.26 -6.36
CA VAL A 49 5.92 2.34 -6.37
C VAL A 49 7.28 1.85 -5.89
N GLY A 50 8.35 2.57 -6.26
CA GLY A 50 9.70 2.19 -5.87
C GLY A 50 10.78 3.16 -6.32
N GLU A 51 11.95 2.58 -6.58
CA GLU A 51 13.15 3.35 -6.89
C GLU A 51 13.00 4.30 -8.08
N ARG A 52 13.78 5.39 -8.07
CA ARG A 52 13.92 6.34 -9.20
C ARG A 52 12.58 6.91 -9.70
N GLY A 53 11.68 7.22 -8.79
CA GLY A 53 10.37 7.77 -9.11
C GLY A 53 9.48 6.79 -9.87
N THR A 54 9.74 5.50 -9.74
CA THR A 54 8.94 4.48 -10.42
C THR A 54 7.55 4.40 -9.81
N ALA A 55 6.54 4.50 -10.68
CA ALA A 55 5.19 4.05 -10.42
C ALA A 55 4.75 3.14 -11.58
N LEU A 56 4.23 1.98 -11.25
CA LEU A 56 3.74 0.97 -12.18
C LEU A 56 2.26 0.75 -11.96
N VAL A 57 1.54 0.48 -13.03
CA VAL A 57 0.09 0.20 -13.01
C VAL A 57 -0.19 -1.10 -13.74
N SER A 58 -0.99 -1.96 -13.11
CA SER A 58 -1.56 -3.16 -13.74
C SER A 58 -3.09 -3.08 -13.72
N LEU A 59 -3.69 -3.35 -14.89
CA LEU A 59 -5.15 -3.41 -15.07
C LEU A 59 -5.68 -4.85 -15.15
N ASP A 60 -4.79 -5.82 -15.10
CA ASP A 60 -5.05 -7.25 -15.27
C ASP A 60 -4.53 -8.06 -14.06
N ARG A 61 -4.60 -7.44 -12.86
CA ARG A 61 -4.28 -8.08 -11.59
C ARG A 61 -2.83 -8.59 -11.49
N GLY A 62 -1.88 -7.79 -11.98
CA GLY A 62 -0.45 -8.05 -11.86
C GLY A 62 0.14 -8.92 -12.97
N VAL A 63 -0.64 -9.30 -13.99
CA VAL A 63 -0.14 -10.11 -15.12
C VAL A 63 0.76 -9.25 -16.01
N THR A 64 0.32 -8.03 -16.35
CA THR A 64 1.13 -7.07 -17.10
C THR A 64 1.19 -5.74 -16.36
N TRP A 65 2.31 -5.03 -16.55
CA TRP A 65 2.58 -3.76 -15.90
C TRP A 65 2.99 -2.71 -16.94
N ARG A 66 2.56 -1.49 -16.71
CA ARG A 66 2.99 -0.32 -17.49
C ARG A 66 3.46 0.78 -16.55
N ARG A 67 4.43 1.54 -17.00
CA ARG A 67 4.96 2.67 -16.26
C ARG A 67 3.96 3.83 -16.29
N ALA A 68 3.63 4.36 -15.13
CA ALA A 68 2.90 5.62 -14.98
C ALA A 68 3.83 6.83 -15.20
N THR A 69 3.23 7.98 -15.51
CA THR A 69 3.98 9.23 -15.58
C THR A 69 4.11 9.83 -14.19
N THR A 70 5.34 10.06 -13.75
CA THR A 70 5.67 10.70 -12.46
C THR A 70 6.55 11.93 -12.68
N PRO A 71 6.40 13.00 -11.86
CA PRO A 71 7.19 14.23 -12.01
C PRO A 71 8.52 14.19 -11.24
N THR A 72 8.94 13.01 -10.75
CA THR A 72 10.10 12.88 -9.86
C THR A 72 11.03 11.74 -10.26
N ARG A 73 12.27 11.80 -9.74
CA ARG A 73 13.22 10.70 -9.72
C ARG A 73 13.58 10.26 -8.30
N ALA A 74 13.03 10.92 -7.28
CA ALA A 74 13.18 10.46 -5.91
C ALA A 74 12.53 9.08 -5.74
N THR A 75 13.09 8.25 -4.88
CA THR A 75 12.49 6.96 -4.54
C THR A 75 11.14 7.18 -3.87
N LEU A 76 10.10 6.54 -4.38
CA LEU A 76 8.79 6.51 -3.78
C LEU A 76 8.73 5.32 -2.82
N THR A 77 8.40 5.59 -1.56
CA THR A 77 8.46 4.63 -0.44
C THR A 77 7.10 4.10 -0.01
N GLY A 78 6.03 4.86 -0.30
CA GLY A 78 4.68 4.49 0.07
C GLY A 78 3.66 4.96 -0.96
N VAL A 79 2.56 4.20 -1.11
CA VAL A 79 1.43 4.55 -1.97
C VAL A 79 0.12 4.08 -1.33
N SER A 80 -0.91 4.92 -1.38
CA SER A 80 -2.21 4.56 -0.82
C SER A 80 -3.37 5.13 -1.63
N PHE A 81 -4.40 4.33 -1.77
CA PHE A 81 -5.73 4.71 -2.26
C PHE A 81 -6.75 4.36 -1.18
N PRO A 82 -7.82 5.16 -1.01
CA PRO A 82 -8.84 4.83 -0.01
C PRO A 82 -9.56 3.52 -0.36
N SER A 83 -9.98 2.79 0.68
CA SER A 83 -10.71 1.54 0.52
C SER A 83 -12.17 1.80 0.08
N LEU A 84 -12.33 2.23 -1.15
CA LEU A 84 -13.59 2.49 -1.84
C LEU A 84 -13.71 1.56 -3.05
N PRO A 85 -14.92 1.27 -3.55
CA PRO A 85 -15.09 0.41 -4.73
C PRO A 85 -14.36 0.90 -5.99
N LEU A 86 -14.33 2.22 -6.20
CA LEU A 86 -13.70 2.85 -7.37
C LEU A 86 -13.00 4.17 -6.99
N PRO A 87 -11.98 4.16 -6.13
CA PRO A 87 -11.26 5.37 -5.77
C PRO A 87 -10.51 5.90 -6.99
N ARG A 88 -10.60 7.20 -7.23
CA ARG A 88 -9.83 7.84 -8.32
C ARG A 88 -8.57 8.50 -7.79
N ARG A 89 -8.67 9.06 -6.56
CA ARG A 89 -7.58 9.80 -5.91
C ARG A 89 -6.81 8.88 -4.98
N GLY A 90 -5.49 8.99 -5.05
CA GLY A 90 -4.54 8.36 -4.15
C GLY A 90 -3.28 9.18 -4.07
N TRP A 91 -2.42 8.86 -3.11
CA TRP A 91 -1.17 9.56 -2.85
C TRP A 91 0.00 8.60 -2.85
N ALA A 92 1.13 9.10 -3.31
CA ALA A 92 2.43 8.44 -3.16
C ALA A 92 3.41 9.41 -2.49
N VAL A 93 4.27 8.87 -1.65
CA VAL A 93 5.26 9.64 -0.89
C VAL A 93 6.64 9.05 -1.06
N GLY A 94 7.66 9.84 -0.75
CA GLY A 94 9.01 9.33 -0.85
C GLY A 94 10.10 10.23 -0.28
N HIS A 95 11.32 9.93 -0.72
CA HIS A 95 12.49 10.74 -0.41
C HIS A 95 12.30 12.18 -0.91
N GLU A 96 13.18 13.08 -0.49
CA GLU A 96 13.12 14.51 -0.76
C GLU A 96 11.84 15.18 -0.24
N ALA A 97 11.21 14.58 0.78
CA ALA A 97 9.95 15.05 1.40
C ALA A 97 8.84 15.33 0.38
N GLU A 98 8.72 14.50 -0.65
CA GLU A 98 7.72 14.65 -1.70
C GLU A 98 6.41 13.93 -1.38
N ILE A 99 5.29 14.57 -1.74
CA ILE A 99 3.97 13.95 -1.82
C ILE A 99 3.41 14.18 -3.22
N LEU A 100 3.09 13.09 -3.89
CA LEU A 100 2.45 13.08 -5.20
C LEU A 100 0.99 12.67 -5.06
N VAL A 101 0.15 13.15 -5.97
CA VAL A 101 -1.25 12.76 -6.12
C VAL A 101 -1.51 12.19 -7.50
N SER A 102 -2.31 11.16 -7.56
CA SER A 102 -3.03 10.72 -8.76
C SER A 102 -4.52 10.95 -8.60
N VAL A 103 -5.20 11.31 -9.69
CA VAL A 103 -6.67 11.42 -9.74
C VAL A 103 -7.28 10.50 -10.81
N ASP A 104 -6.48 9.58 -11.31
CA ASP A 104 -6.81 8.65 -12.40
C ASP A 104 -6.36 7.20 -12.08
N ARG A 105 -6.37 6.84 -10.79
CA ARG A 105 -6.00 5.50 -10.30
C ARG A 105 -4.55 5.13 -10.55
N GLY A 106 -3.64 6.09 -10.43
CA GLY A 106 -2.21 5.87 -10.53
C GLY A 106 -1.63 5.95 -11.94
N LEU A 107 -2.42 6.27 -12.97
CA LEU A 107 -1.94 6.35 -14.35
C LEU A 107 -1.02 7.56 -14.56
N THR A 108 -1.36 8.68 -13.92
CA THR A 108 -0.53 9.89 -13.91
C THR A 108 -0.43 10.47 -12.50
N TRP A 109 0.68 11.12 -12.22
CA TRP A 109 0.98 11.70 -10.91
C TRP A 109 1.44 13.14 -11.06
N SER A 110 1.03 13.98 -10.13
CA SER A 110 1.49 15.36 -10.00
C SER A 110 1.94 15.64 -8.56
N ARG A 111 2.91 16.56 -8.40
CA ARG A 111 3.41 16.94 -7.08
C ARG A 111 2.41 17.86 -6.40
N GLN A 112 2.02 17.53 -5.17
CA GLN A 112 1.18 18.36 -4.31
C GLN A 112 1.98 19.03 -3.19
N PHE A 113 3.00 18.38 -2.68
CA PHE A 113 3.80 18.88 -1.58
C PHE A 113 5.28 18.54 -1.79
N GLN A 114 6.11 19.45 -1.36
CA GLN A 114 7.55 19.24 -1.21
C GLN A 114 8.00 19.95 0.07
N GLY A 115 8.62 19.20 0.99
CA GLY A 115 9.22 19.78 2.18
C GLY A 115 10.35 20.75 1.86
N GLN A 116 10.61 21.66 2.77
CA GLN A 116 11.70 22.64 2.62
C GLN A 116 13.07 21.97 2.66
N ASN A 117 13.22 20.93 3.48
CA ASN A 117 14.45 20.17 3.58
C ASN A 117 14.36 18.92 2.71
N ARG A 118 15.15 18.89 1.64
CA ARG A 118 15.20 17.74 0.71
C ARG A 118 15.93 16.51 1.25
N THR A 119 16.56 16.60 2.40
CA THR A 119 17.13 15.43 3.07
C THR A 119 16.08 14.66 3.88
N ASP A 120 14.91 15.28 4.11
CA ASP A 120 13.80 14.61 4.79
C ASP A 120 13.15 13.59 3.87
N SER A 121 12.55 12.57 4.46
CA SER A 121 11.91 11.48 3.73
C SER A 121 10.59 11.13 4.37
N PHE A 122 9.52 11.13 3.60
CA PHE A 122 8.35 10.36 3.97
C PHE A 122 8.64 8.88 3.77
N LEU A 123 8.12 8.04 4.64
CA LEU A 123 8.31 6.59 4.61
C LEU A 123 7.04 5.84 4.23
N ASP A 124 5.88 6.36 4.65
CA ASP A 124 4.59 5.74 4.34
C ASP A 124 3.45 6.78 4.28
N VAL A 125 2.33 6.40 3.67
CA VAL A 125 1.13 7.22 3.51
C VAL A 125 -0.12 6.38 3.63
N ILE A 126 -1.17 6.93 4.26
CA ILE A 126 -2.50 6.33 4.26
C ILE A 126 -3.53 7.32 3.72
N ALA A 127 -4.30 6.87 2.75
CA ALA A 127 -5.49 7.53 2.24
C ALA A 127 -6.71 7.08 3.06
N ILE A 128 -7.27 7.96 3.87
CA ILE A 128 -8.46 7.68 4.67
C ILE A 128 -9.72 7.73 3.79
N ASP A 129 -9.79 8.74 2.95
CA ASP A 129 -10.80 8.94 1.89
C ASP A 129 -10.20 9.81 0.78
N GLU A 130 -10.96 10.23 -0.23
CA GLU A 130 -10.44 11.06 -1.33
C GLU A 130 -10.09 12.51 -0.94
N GLN A 131 -10.41 12.94 0.29
CA GLN A 131 -10.08 14.26 0.83
C GLN A 131 -9.02 14.20 1.93
N GLN A 132 -8.94 13.09 2.67
CA GLN A 132 -8.14 12.96 3.86
C GLN A 132 -7.03 11.93 3.67
N ALA A 133 -5.79 12.35 3.91
CA ALA A 133 -4.62 11.49 3.90
C ALA A 133 -3.60 11.92 4.97
N ILE A 134 -2.78 10.99 5.39
CA ILE A 134 -1.69 11.18 6.35
C ILE A 134 -0.42 10.58 5.76
N ALA A 135 0.65 11.34 5.74
CA ALA A 135 2.01 10.91 5.41
C ALA A 135 2.89 10.97 6.65
N ILE A 136 3.70 9.96 6.85
CA ILE A 136 4.62 9.83 7.97
C ILE A 136 6.04 9.53 7.48
N GLY A 137 7.05 9.80 8.31
CA GLY A 137 8.40 9.58 7.82
C GLY A 137 9.51 9.66 8.86
N ALA A 138 10.70 9.91 8.36
CA ALA A 138 11.93 9.99 9.12
C ALA A 138 11.87 11.13 10.15
N TYR A 139 12.52 10.92 11.29
CA TYR A 139 12.67 11.92 12.36
C TYR A 139 11.34 12.50 12.84
N GLY A 140 10.29 11.67 12.90
CA GLY A 140 8.96 12.07 13.34
C GLY A 140 8.19 12.94 12.35
N LEU A 141 8.63 13.00 11.09
CA LEU A 141 7.95 13.74 10.02
C LEU A 141 6.49 13.25 9.91
N PHE A 142 5.57 14.21 9.97
CA PHE A 142 4.14 13.96 9.87
C PHE A 142 3.48 15.09 9.08
N ALA A 143 2.71 14.74 8.08
CA ALA A 143 1.90 15.67 7.29
C ALA A 143 0.49 15.10 7.12
N SER A 144 -0.51 15.96 7.07
CA SER A 144 -1.89 15.56 6.81
C SER A 144 -2.63 16.57 5.93
N THR A 145 -3.59 16.07 5.18
CA THR A 145 -4.53 16.87 4.39
C THR A 145 -5.97 16.49 4.74
N ALA A 146 -6.88 17.45 4.60
CA ALA A 146 -8.33 17.28 4.73
C ALA A 146 -9.11 17.84 3.53
N ASP A 147 -8.41 18.29 2.48
CA ASP A 147 -8.96 18.97 1.31
C ASP A 147 -8.48 18.36 -0.02
N GLY A 148 -8.15 17.08 0.00
CA GLY A 148 -7.66 16.34 -1.18
C GLY A 148 -6.25 16.73 -1.59
N GLY A 149 -5.46 17.29 -0.65
CA GLY A 149 -4.09 17.73 -0.84
C GLY A 149 -3.94 19.11 -1.43
N ALA A 150 -5.00 19.94 -1.47
CA ALA A 150 -4.87 21.35 -1.78
C ALA A 150 -3.99 22.07 -0.74
N THR A 151 -4.08 21.61 0.52
CA THR A 151 -3.17 22.00 1.59
C THR A 151 -2.66 20.78 2.34
N TRP A 152 -1.38 20.80 2.74
CA TRP A 152 -0.76 19.85 3.63
C TRP A 152 -0.23 20.55 4.87
N THR A 153 -0.67 20.10 6.04
CA THR A 153 -0.23 20.63 7.33
C THR A 153 0.78 19.68 7.95
N THR A 154 1.98 20.18 8.22
CA THR A 154 3.01 19.44 8.95
C THR A 154 2.91 19.74 10.43
N ARG A 155 3.13 18.72 11.27
CA ARG A 155 3.18 18.85 12.73
C ARG A 155 4.02 17.76 13.36
N ARG A 156 4.41 17.94 14.61
CA ARG A 156 4.94 16.87 15.43
C ARG A 156 3.81 16.15 16.17
N ILE A 157 3.85 14.83 16.20
CA ILE A 157 2.91 13.99 16.95
C ILE A 157 3.58 13.32 18.15
N ARG A 158 4.91 13.47 18.27
CA ARG A 158 5.77 13.05 19.36
C ARG A 158 6.85 14.08 19.62
N GLU A 159 7.48 14.02 20.82
CA GLU A 159 8.64 14.84 21.14
C GLU A 159 9.95 14.27 20.59
N GLU A 160 10.05 12.92 20.56
CA GLU A 160 11.23 12.22 20.07
C GLU A 160 11.29 12.17 18.55
N ASP A 161 12.50 12.28 18.02
CA ASP A 161 12.80 12.25 16.58
C ASP A 161 12.92 10.82 16.00
N SER A 162 12.13 9.87 16.50
CA SER A 162 12.10 8.49 16.00
C SER A 162 11.47 8.42 14.63
N HIS A 163 12.00 7.57 13.76
CA HIS A 163 11.37 7.29 12.46
C HIS A 163 9.99 6.65 12.66
N LEU A 164 9.01 7.15 11.90
CA LEU A 164 7.68 6.59 11.80
C LEU A 164 7.65 5.74 10.53
N ASN A 165 7.78 4.42 10.69
CA ASN A 165 8.08 3.51 9.58
C ASN A 165 6.85 3.13 8.76
N ARG A 166 5.71 2.88 9.41
CA ARG A 166 4.48 2.45 8.73
C ARG A 166 3.23 2.94 9.43
N ILE A 167 2.21 3.28 8.64
CA ILE A 167 0.86 3.59 9.10
C ILE A 167 -0.13 2.58 8.53
N SER A 168 -1.01 2.05 9.38
CA SER A 168 -2.03 1.08 8.99
C SER A 168 -3.38 1.42 9.59
N ALA A 169 -4.45 0.86 9.03
CA ALA A 169 -5.81 1.02 9.53
C ALA A 169 -6.44 -0.33 9.83
N SER A 170 -7.22 -0.40 10.91
CA SER A 170 -8.15 -1.51 11.12
C SER A 170 -9.39 -1.35 10.23
N PRO A 171 -10.16 -2.43 10.00
CA PRO A 171 -11.45 -2.34 9.30
C PRO A 171 -12.43 -1.35 9.94
N ALA A 172 -12.32 -1.11 11.25
CA ALA A 172 -13.13 -0.14 12.00
C ALA A 172 -12.62 1.32 11.88
N GLY A 173 -11.54 1.56 11.10
CA GLY A 173 -10.98 2.90 10.87
C GLY A 173 -10.05 3.41 11.96
N THR A 174 -9.68 2.58 12.93
CA THR A 174 -8.61 2.91 13.89
C THR A 174 -7.26 2.87 13.17
N LEU A 175 -6.47 3.93 13.32
CA LEU A 175 -5.15 4.04 12.72
C LEU A 175 -4.06 3.65 13.73
N TYR A 176 -3.00 3.02 13.23
CA TYR A 176 -1.81 2.65 13.99
C TYR A 176 -0.56 3.13 13.27
N ILE A 177 0.44 3.58 14.02
CA ILE A 177 1.78 3.88 13.51
C ILE A 177 2.77 3.00 14.24
N ALA A 178 3.66 2.36 13.48
CA ALA A 178 4.83 1.63 13.94
C ALA A 178 6.10 2.43 13.61
N GLY A 179 7.08 2.39 14.50
CA GLY A 179 8.33 3.14 14.31
C GLY A 179 9.48 2.65 15.17
N GLU A 180 10.54 3.42 15.18
CA GLU A 180 11.77 3.16 15.93
C GLU A 180 11.58 3.30 17.45
N ALA A 181 12.55 2.77 18.18
CA ALA A 181 12.62 2.84 19.65
C ALA A 181 11.31 2.35 20.32
N GLY A 182 10.75 1.23 19.82
CA GLY A 182 9.52 0.64 20.35
C GLY A 182 8.27 1.47 20.10
N THR A 183 8.32 2.42 19.18
CA THR A 183 7.21 3.32 18.89
C THR A 183 6.01 2.59 18.33
N LEU A 184 4.91 2.64 19.07
CA LEU A 184 3.57 2.26 18.61
C LEU A 184 2.60 3.37 19.01
N LEU A 185 1.84 3.89 18.03
CA LEU A 185 0.83 4.94 18.27
C LEU A 185 -0.52 4.48 17.73
N LYS A 186 -1.59 4.98 18.34
CA LYS A 186 -2.98 4.70 17.95
C LYS A 186 -3.78 5.98 17.85
N SER A 187 -4.63 6.06 16.83
CA SER A 187 -5.64 7.10 16.67
C SER A 187 -7.00 6.51 16.36
N THR A 188 -8.03 6.95 17.05
CA THR A 188 -9.45 6.56 16.83
C THR A 188 -10.26 7.68 16.19
N ASN A 189 -9.62 8.79 15.81
CA ASN A 189 -10.24 9.99 15.27
C ASN A 189 -9.56 10.47 13.97
N LYS A 190 -9.27 9.51 13.09
CA LYS A 190 -8.69 9.75 11.75
C LYS A 190 -7.37 10.54 11.80
N GLY A 191 -6.52 10.28 12.82
CA GLY A 191 -5.21 10.91 12.97
C GLY A 191 -5.21 12.32 13.56
N SER A 192 -6.37 12.84 14.01
CA SER A 192 -6.44 14.15 14.69
C SER A 192 -5.64 14.16 15.97
N THR A 193 -5.71 13.09 16.76
CA THR A 193 -4.86 12.87 17.94
C THR A 193 -4.28 11.46 17.95
N TRP A 194 -3.12 11.33 18.58
CA TRP A 194 -2.40 10.07 18.69
C TRP A 194 -2.11 9.77 20.17
N ARG A 195 -2.24 8.51 20.55
CA ARG A 195 -1.90 8.01 21.87
C ARG A 195 -0.82 6.94 21.75
N PRO A 196 0.22 6.96 22.60
CA PRO A 196 1.19 5.89 22.64
C PRO A 196 0.54 4.59 23.10
N ILE A 197 0.96 3.50 22.48
CA ILE A 197 0.68 2.13 22.92
C ILE A 197 1.94 1.65 23.64
N PRO A 198 1.86 1.20 24.90
CA PRO A 198 3.03 0.75 25.63
C PRO A 198 3.64 -0.48 24.98
N SER A 199 4.98 -0.52 24.91
CA SER A 199 5.75 -1.67 24.42
C SER A 199 6.98 -1.87 25.29
N SER A 200 7.32 -3.11 25.60
CA SER A 200 8.58 -3.48 26.25
C SER A 200 9.75 -3.60 25.27
N TYR A 201 9.47 -3.67 23.97
CA TYR A 201 10.48 -3.75 22.93
C TYR A 201 11.05 -2.37 22.63
N GLN A 202 12.38 -2.27 22.61
CA GLN A 202 13.10 -1.00 22.36
C GLN A 202 13.68 -0.92 20.94
N GLY A 203 13.45 -1.92 20.11
CA GLY A 203 13.89 -1.91 18.71
C GLY A 203 12.87 -1.26 17.78
N SER A 204 13.10 -1.38 16.47
CA SER A 204 12.23 -0.79 15.43
C SER A 204 11.12 -1.74 15.04
N PHE A 205 9.89 -1.28 15.16
CA PHE A 205 8.74 -1.88 14.52
C PHE A 205 8.61 -1.36 13.07
N PHE A 206 8.29 -2.28 12.16
CA PHE A 206 8.06 -1.97 10.74
C PHE A 206 6.59 -2.10 10.34
N GLY A 207 5.73 -2.53 11.24
CA GLY A 207 4.29 -2.49 11.02
C GLY A 207 3.48 -2.98 12.21
N VAL A 208 2.21 -2.60 12.19
CA VAL A 208 1.14 -3.16 13.02
C VAL A 208 0.07 -3.68 12.08
N LEU A 209 -0.26 -4.96 12.20
CA LEU A 209 -1.35 -5.61 11.50
C LEU A 209 -2.52 -5.80 12.48
N PRO A 210 -3.62 -5.04 12.33
CA PRO A 210 -4.85 -5.32 13.05
C PRO A 210 -5.49 -6.60 12.51
N LEU A 211 -5.69 -7.61 13.37
CA LEU A 211 -6.26 -8.90 13.00
C LEU A 211 -7.76 -8.95 13.24
N ARG A 212 -8.19 -8.49 14.41
CA ARG A 212 -9.56 -8.41 14.88
C ARG A 212 -9.72 -7.14 15.72
N GLU A 213 -10.93 -6.90 16.25
CA GLU A 213 -11.28 -5.69 16.97
C GLU A 213 -10.25 -5.27 18.06
N ARG A 214 -9.70 -6.25 18.79
CA ARG A 214 -8.73 -5.99 19.86
C ARG A 214 -7.40 -6.74 19.70
N THR A 215 -7.25 -7.48 18.60
CA THR A 215 -6.06 -8.29 18.35
C THR A 215 -5.15 -7.60 17.36
N LEU A 216 -3.92 -7.36 17.77
CA LEU A 216 -2.87 -6.71 16.98
C LEU A 216 -1.65 -7.60 16.86
N LEU A 217 -0.96 -7.53 15.74
CA LEU A 217 0.35 -8.12 15.52
C LEU A 217 1.33 -6.99 15.16
N ALA A 218 2.33 -6.74 16.00
CA ALA A 218 3.42 -5.80 15.70
C ALA A 218 4.66 -6.59 15.28
N TYR A 219 5.34 -6.15 14.24
CA TYR A 219 6.49 -6.85 13.69
C TYR A 219 7.58 -5.89 13.23
N GLY A 220 8.82 -6.38 13.15
CA GLY A 220 9.89 -5.50 12.75
C GLY A 220 11.28 -6.11 12.67
N LEU A 221 12.24 -5.36 13.16
CA LEU A 221 13.66 -5.67 13.05
C LEU A 221 14.04 -6.95 13.80
N ARG A 222 15.01 -7.70 13.26
CA ARG A 222 15.56 -8.94 13.83
C ARG A 222 14.55 -10.04 14.12
N GLY A 223 13.45 -10.09 13.34
CA GLY A 223 12.44 -11.13 13.48
C GLY A 223 11.53 -10.99 14.71
N HIS A 224 11.59 -9.85 15.41
CA HIS A 224 10.69 -9.63 16.53
C HIS A 224 9.25 -9.48 16.06
N VAL A 225 8.38 -10.31 16.61
CA VAL A 225 6.94 -10.30 16.39
C VAL A 225 6.25 -10.33 17.73
N TYR A 226 5.34 -9.42 17.97
CA TYR A 226 4.57 -9.31 19.20
C TYR A 226 3.09 -9.36 18.90
N ARG A 227 2.33 -10.09 19.70
CA ARG A 227 0.89 -10.20 19.62
C ARG A 227 0.23 -9.65 20.86
N SER A 228 -0.80 -8.83 20.66
CA SER A 228 -1.70 -8.33 21.69
C SER A 228 -3.11 -8.86 21.46
N GLU A 229 -3.84 -9.16 22.54
CA GLU A 229 -5.25 -9.53 22.53
C GLU A 229 -6.15 -8.49 23.22
N ASP A 230 -5.55 -7.40 23.70
CA ASP A 230 -6.19 -6.37 24.53
C ASP A 230 -5.98 -4.95 23.98
N ASP A 231 -5.90 -4.84 22.62
CA ASP A 231 -5.77 -3.58 21.90
C ASP A 231 -4.46 -2.82 22.21
N GLY A 232 -3.40 -3.58 22.48
CA GLY A 232 -2.06 -3.08 22.73
C GLY A 232 -1.76 -2.77 24.20
N ALA A 233 -2.65 -3.08 25.14
CA ALA A 233 -2.38 -2.87 26.56
C ALA A 233 -1.28 -3.81 27.09
N SER A 234 -1.21 -5.02 26.55
CA SER A 234 -0.14 -5.98 26.80
C SER A 234 0.29 -6.70 25.52
N TRP A 235 1.54 -7.18 25.50
CA TRP A 235 2.14 -7.83 24.35
C TRP A 235 2.83 -9.13 24.77
N LYS A 236 2.66 -10.15 23.94
CA LYS A 236 3.39 -11.42 24.04
C LYS A 236 4.28 -11.56 22.82
N GLU A 237 5.56 -11.81 23.04
CA GLU A 237 6.49 -12.11 21.93
C GLU A 237 6.19 -13.50 21.35
N ILE A 238 6.17 -13.56 20.02
CA ILE A 238 5.99 -14.79 19.26
C ILE A 238 7.37 -15.21 18.75
N THR A 239 7.87 -16.30 19.27
CA THR A 239 9.20 -16.84 18.93
C THR A 239 9.14 -17.68 17.64
N GLY A 240 10.33 -17.96 17.05
CA GLY A 240 10.45 -18.83 15.87
C GLY A 240 10.69 -18.11 14.56
N ALA A 241 10.59 -16.78 14.53
CA ALA A 241 11.04 -16.04 13.35
C ALA A 241 12.57 -15.94 13.29
N PRO A 242 13.19 -16.00 12.10
CA PRO A 242 14.62 -15.79 11.94
C PRO A 242 14.99 -14.34 12.27
N PRO A 243 16.25 -14.05 12.70
CA PRO A 243 16.67 -12.72 13.13
C PRO A 243 16.92 -11.76 11.95
N VAL A 244 15.92 -11.59 11.10
CA VAL A 244 15.93 -10.72 9.91
C VAL A 244 14.82 -9.67 10.01
N LEU A 245 14.90 -8.63 9.19
CA LEU A 245 13.80 -7.67 9.09
C LEU A 245 12.54 -8.35 8.53
N ILE A 246 11.43 -8.20 9.24
CA ILE A 246 10.08 -8.44 8.73
C ILE A 246 9.52 -7.10 8.28
N ALA A 247 9.31 -6.95 6.97
CA ALA A 247 8.93 -5.68 6.35
C ALA A 247 7.42 -5.55 6.16
N SER A 248 6.73 -6.67 5.90
CA SER A 248 5.29 -6.68 5.63
C SER A 248 4.61 -7.89 6.27
N ALA A 249 3.35 -7.71 6.64
CA ALA A 249 2.47 -8.76 7.13
C ALA A 249 1.06 -8.59 6.57
N LEU A 250 0.42 -9.71 6.23
CA LEU A 250 -0.89 -9.74 5.58
C LEU A 250 -1.78 -10.79 6.24
N SER A 251 -3.01 -10.43 6.58
CA SER A 251 -4.04 -11.36 7.03
C SER A 251 -4.90 -11.78 5.85
N LEU A 252 -5.00 -13.07 5.61
CA LEU A 252 -5.73 -13.65 4.49
C LEU A 252 -6.98 -14.37 5.01
N PRO A 253 -8.19 -14.00 4.55
CA PRO A 253 -9.43 -14.66 4.98
C PRO A 253 -9.38 -16.18 4.77
N GLY A 254 -9.57 -16.95 5.85
CA GLY A 254 -9.54 -18.42 5.80
C GLY A 254 -8.18 -19.09 5.58
N LYS A 255 -7.10 -18.32 5.39
CA LYS A 255 -5.76 -18.85 5.14
C LYS A 255 -4.73 -18.48 6.22
N GLY A 256 -5.10 -17.60 7.17
CA GLY A 256 -4.21 -17.16 8.25
C GLY A 256 -3.41 -15.91 7.93
N ILE A 257 -2.21 -15.82 8.48
CA ILE A 257 -1.34 -14.64 8.39
C ILE A 257 -0.05 -15.04 7.67
N VAL A 258 0.44 -14.15 6.82
CA VAL A 258 1.73 -14.29 6.14
C VAL A 258 2.58 -13.09 6.48
N LEU A 259 3.86 -13.31 6.80
CA LEU A 259 4.84 -12.25 7.04
C LEU A 259 6.04 -12.47 6.11
N ALA A 260 6.60 -11.38 5.59
CA ALA A 260 7.73 -11.42 4.69
C ALA A 260 8.70 -10.27 4.96
N GLY A 261 9.93 -10.39 4.47
CA GLY A 261 10.94 -9.36 4.60
C GLY A 261 12.26 -9.74 3.94
N GLN A 262 13.35 -9.42 4.62
CA GLN A 262 14.71 -9.68 4.14
C GLN A 262 15.06 -11.17 4.15
N ALA A 263 16.20 -11.50 3.54
CA ALA A 263 16.82 -12.81 3.51
C ALA A 263 15.90 -13.95 2.99
N ARG A 264 14.93 -13.61 2.13
CA ARG A 264 14.05 -14.59 1.47
C ARG A 264 13.17 -15.41 2.43
N HIS A 265 12.88 -14.87 3.60
CA HIS A 265 12.02 -15.54 4.56
C HIS A 265 10.55 -15.20 4.32
N LEU A 266 9.73 -16.22 4.29
CA LEU A 266 8.28 -16.15 4.32
C LEU A 266 7.80 -16.97 5.53
N LEU A 267 7.03 -16.34 6.40
CA LEU A 267 6.48 -16.97 7.60
C LEU A 267 4.97 -17.05 7.46
N ALA A 268 4.38 -18.08 8.03
CA ALA A 268 2.93 -18.25 8.06
C ALA A 268 2.45 -18.58 9.48
N SER A 269 1.23 -18.19 9.76
CA SER A 269 0.47 -18.55 10.95
C SER A 269 -0.94 -18.96 10.55
N THR A 270 -1.38 -20.11 11.05
CA THR A 270 -2.76 -20.62 10.87
C THR A 270 -3.57 -20.54 12.16
N ASP A 271 -3.00 -20.00 13.24
CA ASP A 271 -3.58 -19.92 14.58
C ASP A 271 -3.74 -18.48 15.06
N ASP A 272 -4.01 -17.54 14.11
CA ASP A 272 -4.25 -16.14 14.39
C ASP A 272 -3.04 -15.40 14.99
N GLY A 273 -1.84 -15.78 14.54
CA GLY A 273 -0.59 -15.16 14.96
C GLY A 273 -0.09 -15.61 16.33
N ARG A 274 -0.57 -16.73 16.89
CA ARG A 274 -0.08 -17.28 18.16
C ARG A 274 1.23 -18.05 18.00
N SER A 275 1.44 -18.63 16.81
CA SER A 275 2.70 -19.26 16.41
C SER A 275 3.06 -18.89 14.97
N LEU A 276 4.34 -18.96 14.65
CA LEU A 276 4.88 -18.74 13.32
C LEU A 276 5.68 -19.95 12.86
N SER A 277 5.53 -20.31 11.61
CA SER A 277 6.32 -21.34 10.95
C SER A 277 6.87 -20.81 9.62
N ALA A 278 8.02 -21.35 9.19
CA ALA A 278 8.52 -21.05 7.86
C ALA A 278 7.56 -21.62 6.81
N ALA A 279 7.19 -20.82 5.82
CA ALA A 279 6.41 -21.28 4.69
C ALA A 279 7.25 -22.21 3.81
N THR A 280 6.62 -23.21 3.18
CA THR A 280 7.28 -24.22 2.36
C THR A 280 7.91 -23.66 1.08
N SER A 281 7.44 -22.49 0.59
CA SER A 281 7.98 -21.82 -0.58
C SER A 281 8.66 -20.51 -0.15
N ALA A 282 9.99 -20.49 -0.18
CA ALA A 282 10.74 -19.25 0.04
C ALA A 282 10.71 -18.37 -1.22
N PRO A 283 10.53 -17.05 -1.10
CA PRO A 283 10.70 -16.14 -2.22
C PRO A 283 12.15 -16.13 -2.70
N ALA A 284 12.37 -15.81 -3.98
CA ALA A 284 13.70 -15.76 -4.56
C ALA A 284 14.55 -14.57 -4.06
N THR A 285 13.91 -13.49 -3.59
CA THR A 285 14.52 -12.22 -3.19
C THR A 285 13.85 -11.65 -1.94
N ALA A 286 14.40 -10.55 -1.39
CA ALA A 286 13.77 -9.80 -0.32
C ALA A 286 12.44 -9.19 -0.78
N ILE A 287 11.47 -9.21 0.14
CA ILE A 287 10.12 -8.65 -0.05
C ILE A 287 10.01 -7.39 0.80
N ALA A 288 9.51 -6.32 0.21
CA ALA A 288 9.18 -5.06 0.88
C ALA A 288 7.70 -5.01 1.26
N GLU A 289 6.79 -5.50 0.38
CA GLU A 289 5.35 -5.43 0.59
C GLU A 289 4.62 -6.68 0.11
N LEU A 290 3.55 -7.04 0.81
CA LEU A 290 2.61 -8.12 0.47
C LEU A 290 1.23 -7.52 0.17
N MET A 291 0.62 -7.93 -0.93
CA MET A 291 -0.70 -7.48 -1.34
C MET A 291 -1.66 -8.66 -1.53
N ASP A 292 -2.80 -8.64 -0.86
CA ASP A 292 -3.92 -9.55 -1.17
C ASP A 292 -4.65 -9.07 -2.43
N LEU A 293 -4.74 -9.92 -3.43
CA LEU A 293 -5.48 -9.63 -4.66
C LEU A 293 -6.97 -10.00 -4.54
N GLY A 294 -7.41 -10.57 -3.41
CA GLY A 294 -8.81 -10.89 -3.12
C GLY A 294 -9.37 -12.13 -3.85
N ASP A 295 -8.53 -12.87 -4.59
CA ASP A 295 -8.88 -14.12 -5.28
C ASP A 295 -8.07 -15.32 -4.76
N GLY A 296 -7.46 -15.17 -3.58
CA GLY A 296 -6.57 -16.15 -2.99
C GLY A 296 -5.13 -16.07 -3.50
N ARG A 297 -4.81 -15.11 -4.36
CA ARG A 297 -3.45 -14.79 -4.81
C ARG A 297 -2.85 -13.70 -3.94
N VAL A 298 -1.58 -13.82 -3.65
CA VAL A 298 -0.77 -12.80 -2.98
C VAL A 298 0.32 -12.34 -3.92
N LEU A 299 0.39 -11.03 -4.11
CA LEU A 299 1.48 -10.40 -4.84
C LEU A 299 2.52 -9.91 -3.83
N ALA A 300 3.79 -10.22 -4.08
CA ALA A 300 4.90 -9.67 -3.34
C ALA A 300 5.64 -8.64 -4.18
N LEU A 301 5.96 -7.51 -3.59
CA LEU A 301 6.77 -6.44 -4.15
C LEU A 301 8.12 -6.42 -3.46
N GLY A 302 9.20 -6.21 -4.20
CA GLY A 302 10.55 -6.22 -3.63
C GLY A 302 11.64 -6.03 -4.68
N GLU A 303 12.82 -6.59 -4.40
CA GLU A 303 14.01 -6.45 -5.26
C GLU A 303 13.81 -7.03 -6.68
N ALA A 304 13.00 -8.08 -6.82
CA ALA A 304 12.70 -8.68 -8.12
C ALA A 304 11.48 -8.04 -8.82
N GLY A 305 11.00 -6.90 -8.33
CA GLY A 305 9.78 -6.27 -8.80
C GLY A 305 8.54 -6.91 -8.20
N ALA A 306 7.55 -7.23 -9.03
CA ALA A 306 6.29 -7.84 -8.62
C ALA A 306 6.27 -9.34 -8.94
N ILE A 307 6.02 -10.18 -7.95
CA ILE A 307 5.98 -11.64 -8.08
C ILE A 307 4.73 -12.23 -7.43
N ASP A 308 4.09 -13.20 -8.08
CA ASP A 308 3.03 -13.99 -7.47
C ASP A 308 3.63 -14.97 -6.44
N LEU A 309 3.15 -14.88 -5.20
CA LEU A 309 3.50 -15.85 -4.17
C LEU A 309 2.55 -17.03 -4.21
N LYS A 310 3.12 -18.23 -4.32
CA LYS A 310 2.39 -19.46 -4.07
C LYS A 310 2.39 -19.69 -2.56
N LEU A 311 1.26 -19.46 -1.94
CA LEU A 311 1.06 -19.80 -0.53
C LEU A 311 0.71 -21.31 -0.41
N PRO A 312 1.09 -21.93 0.72
CA PRO A 312 0.78 -23.33 0.98
C PRO A 312 -0.73 -23.62 1.07
#